data_8bfaec5f04dae121328aca482b8c0e40
#
_entry.id   8bfaec5f04dae121328aca482b8c0e40
#
_cell.length_a   1.000
_cell.length_b   1.000
_cell.length_c   1.000
_cell.angle_alpha   90.00
_cell.angle_beta   90.00
_cell.angle_gamma   90.00
#
_symmetry.space_group_name_H-M   'P 1'
#
loop_
_entity.id
_entity.type
_entity.pdbx_description
1 polymer ?
#
loop_
_entity_poly.entity_id
_entity_poly.type
_entity_poly.pdbx_seq_one_letter_code
_entity_poly.pdbx_strand_id
1 'polypeptide(L)'
;MRNNVRAANAADVDFVKNCWTECFDDDERYVNWNFSENYSAANTLVAECCGEPVAAMQCIPYTLSFEKADISARYISGVSTMPSFRNRGLARNLFEYALPLMRRQGAALAFLISAVDGMYEKFGFTKLCDRIMYRTESLGKNPIQSIDDINLDALDRIYERRTRETLHIRRTRPDWKKLLSELAVGIGGYAAIAEDSYCFAFYCKGGFEVYEKCGEFDFKPVRREPFMVRITDAEKFLKIFCKNFPDNVSVAVTDEFIPQNNGRFIISDGSVIRCDKADNTASDFNFTVSELCRFALADKPIFVGNII
;
A
#
# COMPACT_ATOMS: atom_id res chain seq x y z
N MET A 1 -0.75 -13.80 29.16
CA MET A 1 -1.67 -12.66 29.03
C MET A 1 -2.36 -12.80 27.68
N ARG A 2 -3.69 -12.73 27.63
CA ARG A 2 -4.38 -12.72 26.32
C ARG A 2 -4.27 -11.30 25.76
N ASN A 3 -3.53 -11.14 24.67
CA ASN A 3 -3.56 -9.92 23.89
C ASN A 3 -4.86 -9.93 23.07
N ASN A 4 -5.64 -8.88 23.16
CA ASN A 4 -6.87 -8.72 22.39
C ASN A 4 -6.61 -7.72 21.26
N VAL A 5 -7.18 -7.99 20.07
CA VAL A 5 -7.14 -7.04 18.94
C VAL A 5 -8.57 -6.66 18.61
N ARG A 6 -8.80 -5.37 18.45
CA ARG A 6 -10.11 -4.82 18.09
C ARG A 6 -9.99 -3.65 17.12
N ALA A 7 -11.10 -3.27 16.50
CA ALA A 7 -11.20 -1.99 15.82
C ALA A 7 -11.01 -0.84 16.82
N ALA A 8 -10.34 0.22 16.39
CA ALA A 8 -10.24 1.44 17.18
C ALA A 8 -11.59 2.16 17.24
N ASN A 9 -11.75 2.99 18.26
CA ASN A 9 -12.89 3.90 18.42
C ASN A 9 -12.39 5.34 18.63
N ALA A 10 -13.29 6.29 18.82
CA ALA A 10 -12.95 7.69 18.97
C ALA A 10 -12.04 7.99 20.18
N ALA A 11 -12.10 7.18 21.25
CA ALA A 11 -11.26 7.37 22.42
C ALA A 11 -9.81 6.88 22.21
N ASP A 12 -9.53 6.12 21.16
CA ASP A 12 -8.20 5.60 20.90
C ASP A 12 -7.31 6.58 20.10
N VAL A 13 -7.86 7.69 19.57
CA VAL A 13 -7.13 8.60 18.69
C VAL A 13 -5.84 9.14 19.33
N ASP A 14 -5.93 9.58 20.57
CA ASP A 14 -4.79 10.14 21.29
C ASP A 14 -3.71 9.07 21.53
N PHE A 15 -4.12 7.85 21.86
CA PHE A 15 -3.21 6.72 21.99
C PHE A 15 -2.52 6.42 20.66
N VAL A 16 -3.29 6.32 19.55
CA VAL A 16 -2.72 5.98 18.23
C VAL A 16 -1.75 7.06 17.78
N LYS A 17 -2.08 8.34 17.98
CA LYS A 17 -1.19 9.47 17.69
C LYS A 17 0.09 9.43 18.51
N ASN A 18 -0.02 9.20 19.81
CA ASN A 18 1.14 9.08 20.70
C ASN A 18 2.02 7.88 20.31
N CYS A 19 1.42 6.72 20.04
CA CYS A 19 2.14 5.52 19.60
C CYS A 19 2.87 5.75 18.26
N TRP A 20 2.26 6.52 17.35
CA TRP A 20 2.89 6.96 16.10
C TRP A 20 4.13 7.81 16.40
N THR A 21 3.99 8.89 17.18
CA THR A 21 5.09 9.82 17.52
C THR A 21 6.25 9.10 18.23
N GLU A 22 5.95 8.11 19.09
CA GLU A 22 6.98 7.30 19.77
C GLU A 22 7.71 6.29 18.86
N CYS A 23 7.13 5.96 17.71
CA CYS A 23 7.65 4.92 16.82
C CYS A 23 8.24 5.44 15.52
N PHE A 24 7.84 6.63 15.07
CA PHE A 24 8.24 7.23 13.80
C PHE A 24 8.82 8.61 14.03
N ASP A 25 9.88 8.93 13.28
CA ASP A 25 10.58 10.23 13.33
C ASP A 25 9.99 11.18 12.27
N ASP A 26 8.66 11.34 12.30
CA ASP A 26 7.95 12.21 11.37
C ASP A 26 7.86 13.64 11.91
N ASP A 27 7.88 14.63 10.99
CA ASP A 27 7.68 16.05 11.31
C ASP A 27 6.33 16.27 12.02
N GLU A 28 6.29 17.08 13.06
CA GLU A 28 5.07 17.33 13.85
C GLU A 28 3.93 17.90 12.99
N ARG A 29 4.24 18.71 11.96
CA ARG A 29 3.23 19.24 11.03
C ARG A 29 2.57 18.12 10.24
N TYR A 30 3.38 17.16 9.77
CA TYR A 30 2.86 15.98 9.08
C TYR A 30 1.99 15.13 10.01
N VAL A 31 2.45 14.87 11.23
CA VAL A 31 1.67 14.09 12.22
C VAL A 31 0.33 14.78 12.50
N ASN A 32 0.35 16.11 12.74
CA ASN A 32 -0.88 16.86 12.98
C ASN A 32 -1.83 16.79 11.77
N TRP A 33 -1.32 17.02 10.55
CA TRP A 33 -2.10 16.91 9.34
C TRP A 33 -2.67 15.48 9.17
N ASN A 34 -1.85 14.43 9.34
CA ASN A 34 -2.27 13.05 9.16
C ASN A 34 -3.43 12.68 10.12
N PHE A 35 -3.36 13.12 11.36
CA PHE A 35 -4.39 12.82 12.36
C PHE A 35 -5.64 13.71 12.25
N SER A 36 -5.57 14.87 11.61
CA SER A 36 -6.75 15.70 11.32
C SER A 36 -7.46 15.32 10.02
N GLU A 37 -6.68 15.00 8.97
CA GLU A 37 -7.22 14.88 7.61
C GLU A 37 -7.28 13.44 7.08
N ASN A 38 -6.42 12.55 7.59
CA ASN A 38 -6.24 11.21 7.05
C ASN A 38 -6.68 10.09 7.99
N TYR A 39 -6.45 10.27 9.29
CA TYR A 39 -6.77 9.23 10.28
C TYR A 39 -8.26 8.91 10.32
N SER A 40 -8.57 7.62 10.44
CA SER A 40 -9.93 7.13 10.68
C SER A 40 -9.88 5.94 11.66
N ALA A 41 -10.61 6.05 12.76
CA ALA A 41 -10.76 4.95 13.71
C ALA A 41 -11.38 3.70 13.05
N ALA A 42 -12.27 3.88 12.07
CA ALA A 42 -12.90 2.76 11.33
C ALA A 42 -11.89 1.95 10.49
N ASN A 43 -10.74 2.55 10.13
CA ASN A 43 -9.66 1.90 9.39
C ASN A 43 -8.48 1.50 10.28
N THR A 44 -8.61 1.65 11.59
CA THR A 44 -7.53 1.44 12.55
C THR A 44 -7.83 0.27 13.47
N LEU A 45 -6.82 -0.55 13.74
CA LEU A 45 -6.84 -1.63 14.71
C LEU A 45 -5.92 -1.27 15.87
N VAL A 46 -6.30 -1.67 17.08
CA VAL A 46 -5.47 -1.59 18.28
C VAL A 46 -5.32 -2.98 18.91
N ALA A 47 -4.12 -3.24 19.42
CA ALA A 47 -3.87 -4.41 20.25
C ALA A 47 -3.74 -3.97 21.71
N GLU A 48 -4.44 -4.68 22.58
CA GLU A 48 -4.52 -4.39 24.01
C GLU A 48 -3.68 -5.36 24.84
N CYS A 49 -3.10 -4.87 25.91
CA CYS A 49 -2.52 -5.66 26.96
C CYS A 49 -3.13 -5.23 28.30
N CYS A 50 -3.76 -6.18 29.03
CA CYS A 50 -4.46 -5.89 30.28
C CYS A 50 -5.57 -4.82 30.17
N GLY A 51 -6.22 -4.72 29.02
CA GLY A 51 -7.31 -3.76 28.76
C GLY A 51 -6.87 -2.39 28.25
N GLU A 52 -5.55 -2.13 28.17
CA GLU A 52 -5.00 -0.87 27.65
C GLU A 52 -4.42 -1.07 26.25
N PRO A 53 -4.66 -0.15 25.29
CA PRO A 53 -4.08 -0.23 23.97
C PRO A 53 -2.56 0.01 24.04
N VAL A 54 -1.80 -0.85 23.35
CA VAL A 54 -0.32 -0.84 23.39
C VAL A 54 0.34 -0.93 22.01
N ALA A 55 -0.46 -1.22 20.98
CA ALA A 55 0.00 -1.24 19.59
C ALA A 55 -1.14 -0.85 18.66
N ALA A 56 -0.81 -0.33 17.48
CA ALA A 56 -1.78 0.09 16.47
C ALA A 56 -1.33 -0.28 15.05
N MET A 57 -2.31 -0.33 14.14
CA MET A 57 -2.14 -0.53 12.69
C MET A 57 -3.30 0.13 11.96
N GLN A 58 -3.02 0.87 10.91
CA GLN A 58 -4.05 1.39 10.00
C GLN A 58 -4.17 0.50 8.75
N CYS A 59 -5.39 0.28 8.29
CA CYS A 59 -5.76 -0.54 7.14
C CYS A 59 -6.60 0.29 6.17
N ILE A 60 -5.97 1.26 5.52
CA ILE A 60 -6.63 2.32 4.75
C ILE A 60 -7.16 1.75 3.43
N PRO A 61 -8.44 1.97 3.06
CA PRO A 61 -8.97 1.49 1.78
C PRO A 61 -8.37 2.26 0.61
N TYR A 62 -7.94 1.50 -0.41
CA TYR A 62 -7.44 2.00 -1.68
C TYR A 62 -8.02 1.21 -2.85
N THR A 63 -8.02 1.81 -4.01
CA THR A 63 -8.21 1.13 -5.28
C THR A 63 -6.90 1.16 -6.04
N LEU A 64 -6.37 -0.01 -6.37
CA LEU A 64 -5.32 -0.13 -7.38
C LEU A 64 -5.96 -0.30 -8.74
N SER A 65 -5.26 0.07 -9.80
CA SER A 65 -5.70 -0.14 -11.18
C SER A 65 -4.60 -0.85 -11.97
N PHE A 66 -5.01 -1.82 -12.79
CA PHE A 66 -4.14 -2.51 -13.74
C PHE A 66 -4.94 -2.89 -14.98
N GLU A 67 -4.47 -2.51 -16.18
CA GLU A 67 -5.15 -2.77 -17.45
C GLU A 67 -6.65 -2.38 -17.42
N LYS A 68 -6.99 -1.27 -16.77
CA LYS A 68 -8.34 -0.75 -16.54
C LYS A 68 -9.21 -1.57 -15.57
N ALA A 69 -8.67 -2.62 -14.95
CA ALA A 69 -9.35 -3.33 -13.89
C ALA A 69 -9.10 -2.64 -12.55
N ASP A 70 -10.16 -2.35 -11.82
CA ASP A 70 -10.08 -1.84 -10.46
C ASP A 70 -9.91 -2.97 -9.46
N ILE A 71 -8.92 -2.84 -8.60
CA ILE A 71 -8.53 -3.84 -7.60
C ILE A 71 -8.73 -3.22 -6.21
N SER A 72 -9.73 -3.69 -5.47
CA SER A 72 -9.90 -3.28 -4.08
C SER A 72 -8.71 -3.72 -3.24
N ALA A 73 -8.09 -2.78 -2.56
CA ALA A 73 -6.88 -3.02 -1.77
C ALA A 73 -6.94 -2.32 -0.41
N ARG A 74 -6.01 -2.68 0.48
CA ARG A 74 -5.76 -2.00 1.75
C ARG A 74 -4.30 -1.59 1.84
N TYR A 75 -4.07 -0.31 2.10
CA TYR A 75 -2.75 0.19 2.48
C TYR A 75 -2.56 -0.01 3.97
N ILE A 76 -1.47 -0.69 4.35
CA ILE A 76 -1.10 -0.86 5.75
C ILE A 76 -0.12 0.22 6.12
N SER A 77 -0.51 1.05 7.08
CA SER A 77 0.28 2.17 7.58
C SER A 77 0.35 2.15 9.11
N GLY A 78 1.33 2.84 9.67
CA GLY A 78 1.42 3.09 11.10
C GLY A 78 1.47 1.83 11.97
N VAL A 79 2.11 0.75 11.50
CA VAL A 79 2.30 -0.46 12.32
C VAL A 79 3.27 -0.14 13.45
N SER A 80 2.74 0.12 14.62
CA SER A 80 3.48 0.64 15.76
C SER A 80 3.20 -0.16 17.03
N THR A 81 4.20 -0.22 17.91
CA THR A 81 4.09 -0.86 19.23
C THR A 81 4.88 -0.01 20.22
N MET A 82 4.22 0.38 21.31
CA MET A 82 4.86 1.13 22.40
C MET A 82 6.17 0.45 22.82
N PRO A 83 7.27 1.19 23.00
CA PRO A 83 8.60 0.62 23.24
C PRO A 83 8.65 -0.44 24.35
N SER A 84 7.96 -0.21 25.47
CA SER A 84 7.90 -1.12 26.61
C SER A 84 7.15 -2.43 26.35
N PHE A 85 6.43 -2.53 25.22
CA PHE A 85 5.63 -3.70 24.83
C PHE A 85 6.17 -4.44 23.61
N ARG A 86 7.30 -4.01 23.05
CA ARG A 86 7.94 -4.67 21.89
C ARG A 86 8.38 -6.10 22.22
N ASN A 87 8.59 -6.91 21.17
CA ASN A 87 9.03 -8.32 21.25
C ASN A 87 8.03 -9.26 21.97
N ARG A 88 6.74 -8.90 22.02
CA ARG A 88 5.66 -9.71 22.62
C ARG A 88 4.65 -10.25 21.59
N GLY A 89 4.99 -10.21 20.30
CA GLY A 89 4.14 -10.74 19.23
C GLY A 89 2.94 -9.85 18.84
N LEU A 90 2.85 -8.61 19.33
CA LEU A 90 1.68 -7.74 19.09
C LEU A 90 1.48 -7.41 17.62
N ALA A 91 2.55 -7.16 16.86
CA ALA A 91 2.44 -6.97 15.42
C ALA A 91 1.86 -8.23 14.72
N ARG A 92 2.29 -9.44 15.14
CA ARG A 92 1.72 -10.70 14.62
C ARG A 92 0.22 -10.77 14.90
N ASN A 93 -0.20 -10.48 16.12
CA ASN A 93 -1.62 -10.50 16.50
C ASN A 93 -2.44 -9.50 15.67
N LEU A 94 -1.90 -8.30 15.39
CA LEU A 94 -2.53 -7.32 14.50
C LEU A 94 -2.72 -7.89 13.09
N PHE A 95 -1.69 -8.52 12.49
CA PHE A 95 -1.80 -9.11 11.16
C PHE A 95 -2.73 -10.33 11.13
N GLU A 96 -2.70 -11.20 12.13
CA GLU A 96 -3.62 -12.35 12.24
C GLU A 96 -5.09 -11.91 12.28
N TYR A 97 -5.37 -10.76 12.87
CA TYR A 97 -6.72 -10.19 12.90
C TYR A 97 -7.05 -9.42 11.61
N ALA A 98 -6.11 -8.59 11.14
CA ALA A 98 -6.30 -7.66 10.02
C ALA A 98 -6.50 -8.39 8.68
N LEU A 99 -5.68 -9.39 8.38
CA LEU A 99 -5.68 -10.02 7.06
C LEU A 99 -7.01 -10.72 6.71
N PRO A 100 -7.59 -11.56 7.60
CA PRO A 100 -8.93 -12.10 7.36
C PRO A 100 -10.03 -11.02 7.32
N LEU A 101 -9.87 -9.93 8.09
CA LEU A 101 -10.80 -8.81 8.07
C LEU A 101 -10.79 -8.10 6.72
N MET A 102 -9.61 -7.78 6.17
CA MET A 102 -9.47 -7.16 4.85
C MET A 102 -10.15 -7.98 3.75
N ARG A 103 -9.96 -9.31 3.78
CA ARG A 103 -10.66 -10.22 2.86
C ARG A 103 -12.17 -10.14 3.00
N ARG A 104 -12.71 -10.19 4.24
CA ARG A 104 -14.15 -10.05 4.48
C ARG A 104 -14.70 -8.70 4.01
N GLN A 105 -13.88 -7.64 4.10
CA GLN A 105 -14.21 -6.31 3.57
C GLN A 105 -14.04 -6.19 2.05
N GLY A 106 -13.73 -7.29 1.36
CA GLY A 106 -13.69 -7.37 -0.09
C GLY A 106 -12.37 -6.97 -0.75
N ALA A 107 -11.32 -6.71 0.02
CA ALA A 107 -10.00 -6.44 -0.54
C ALA A 107 -9.42 -7.69 -1.21
N ALA A 108 -8.86 -7.52 -2.41
CA ALA A 108 -8.11 -8.56 -3.12
C ALA A 108 -6.63 -8.53 -2.77
N LEU A 109 -6.11 -7.34 -2.42
CA LEU A 109 -4.71 -7.10 -2.09
C LEU A 109 -4.58 -6.28 -0.80
N ALA A 110 -3.47 -6.48 -0.10
CA ALA A 110 -2.92 -5.54 0.86
C ALA A 110 -1.53 -5.10 0.39
N PHE A 111 -1.14 -3.86 0.65
CA PHE A 111 0.17 -3.35 0.28
C PHE A 111 0.73 -2.39 1.34
N LEU A 112 2.02 -2.21 1.34
CA LEU A 112 2.74 -1.30 2.23
C LEU A 112 4.06 -0.84 1.61
N ILE A 113 4.60 0.25 2.15
CA ILE A 113 6.00 0.64 1.96
C ILE A 113 6.75 0.24 3.23
N SER A 114 7.77 -0.59 3.08
CA SER A 114 8.54 -1.07 4.23
C SER A 114 9.73 -0.16 4.53
N ALA A 115 9.83 0.25 5.80
CA ALA A 115 11.04 0.88 6.33
C ALA A 115 11.98 -0.13 6.99
N VAL A 116 11.57 -1.40 7.14
CA VAL A 116 12.31 -2.44 7.87
C VAL A 116 12.40 -3.69 7.01
N ASP A 117 13.62 -4.10 6.69
CA ASP A 117 13.88 -5.30 5.90
C ASP A 117 13.47 -6.58 6.65
N GLY A 118 12.90 -7.55 5.93
CA GLY A 118 12.57 -8.88 6.44
C GLY A 118 11.41 -8.92 7.44
N MET A 119 10.75 -7.80 7.69
CA MET A 119 9.69 -7.75 8.70
C MET A 119 8.35 -8.32 8.21
N TYR A 120 8.01 -8.11 6.94
CA TYR A 120 6.66 -8.37 6.42
C TYR A 120 6.54 -9.66 5.61
N GLU A 121 7.63 -10.26 5.18
CA GLU A 121 7.66 -11.52 4.42
C GLU A 121 7.02 -12.67 5.20
N LYS A 122 7.25 -12.71 6.52
CA LYS A 122 6.64 -13.70 7.42
C LYS A 122 5.11 -13.61 7.53
N PHE A 123 4.54 -12.51 7.04
CA PHE A 123 3.08 -12.31 6.93
C PHE A 123 2.57 -12.53 5.51
N GLY A 124 3.39 -13.08 4.62
CA GLY A 124 3.03 -13.40 3.25
C GLY A 124 3.12 -12.21 2.27
N PHE A 125 3.77 -11.10 2.67
CA PHE A 125 4.08 -10.01 1.75
C PHE A 125 5.28 -10.37 0.89
N THR A 126 5.28 -9.89 -0.35
CA THR A 126 6.41 -9.98 -1.27
C THR A 126 6.77 -8.61 -1.82
N LYS A 127 8.05 -8.33 -1.91
CA LYS A 127 8.55 -7.12 -2.57
C LYS A 127 8.34 -7.26 -4.07
N LEU A 128 7.71 -6.26 -4.68
CA LEU A 128 7.53 -6.18 -6.12
C LEU A 128 8.50 -5.20 -6.77
N CYS A 129 8.70 -4.03 -6.17
CA CYS A 129 9.64 -3.01 -6.65
C CYS A 129 10.07 -2.13 -5.48
N ASP A 130 10.82 -1.08 -5.78
CA ASP A 130 11.15 -0.03 -4.82
C ASP A 130 10.39 1.26 -5.16
N ARG A 131 9.82 1.92 -4.15
CA ARG A 131 9.55 3.35 -4.22
C ARG A 131 10.90 4.07 -4.14
N ILE A 132 11.17 4.96 -5.08
CA ILE A 132 12.44 5.67 -5.16
C ILE A 132 12.21 7.13 -4.78
N MET A 133 12.94 7.59 -3.77
CA MET A 133 13.06 9.00 -3.44
C MET A 133 14.26 9.59 -4.17
N TYR A 134 14.11 10.81 -4.65
CA TYR A 134 15.16 11.47 -5.43
C TYR A 134 15.57 12.79 -4.78
N ARG A 135 16.73 13.29 -5.16
CA ARG A 135 17.22 14.61 -4.78
C ARG A 135 17.69 15.37 -6.01
N THR A 136 17.43 16.69 -6.02
CA THR A 136 17.89 17.58 -7.05
C THR A 136 18.19 18.98 -6.48
N GLU A 137 19.11 19.69 -7.05
CA GLU A 137 19.39 21.10 -6.72
C GLU A 137 18.37 22.03 -7.36
N SER A 138 17.69 21.57 -8.42
CA SER A 138 16.69 22.34 -9.16
C SER A 138 15.60 21.41 -9.68
N LEU A 139 14.36 21.90 -9.71
CA LEU A 139 13.23 21.20 -10.33
C LEU A 139 13.17 21.40 -11.86
N GLY A 140 14.24 21.90 -12.46
CA GLY A 140 14.38 22.10 -13.91
C GLY A 140 13.78 23.42 -14.38
N LYS A 141 13.58 23.52 -15.73
CA LYS A 141 12.98 24.71 -16.35
C LYS A 141 11.46 24.81 -16.16
N ASN A 142 10.85 23.82 -15.54
CA ASN A 142 9.42 23.79 -15.32
C ASN A 142 9.06 24.84 -14.24
N PRO A 143 7.98 25.60 -14.45
CA PRO A 143 7.57 26.60 -13.46
C PRO A 143 7.24 25.89 -12.14
N ILE A 144 7.85 26.34 -11.06
CA ILE A 144 7.45 25.98 -9.70
C ILE A 144 6.16 26.74 -9.47
N GLN A 145 5.08 26.00 -9.24
CA GLN A 145 3.77 26.55 -8.94
C GLN A 145 3.50 26.42 -7.46
N SER A 146 2.77 27.38 -6.91
CA SER A 146 2.13 27.18 -5.60
C SER A 146 1.15 26.00 -5.72
N ILE A 147 1.09 25.18 -4.67
CA ILE A 147 0.18 24.03 -4.64
C ILE A 147 -1.29 24.46 -4.79
N ASP A 148 -1.62 25.66 -4.30
CA ASP A 148 -2.97 26.22 -4.38
C ASP A 148 -3.41 26.56 -5.82
N ASP A 149 -2.46 26.77 -6.74
CA ASP A 149 -2.70 27.14 -8.14
C ASP A 149 -2.68 25.93 -9.09
N ILE A 150 -2.57 24.70 -8.58
CA ILE A 150 -2.38 23.51 -9.40
C ILE A 150 -3.65 23.12 -10.16
N ASN A 151 -3.52 22.98 -11.47
CA ASN A 151 -4.56 22.44 -12.32
C ASN A 151 -4.70 20.92 -12.17
N LEU A 152 -5.69 20.48 -11.38
CA LEU A 152 -5.93 19.06 -11.12
C LEU A 152 -6.27 18.26 -12.38
N ASP A 153 -6.90 18.85 -13.39
CA ASP A 153 -7.22 18.17 -14.65
C ASP A 153 -5.96 17.91 -15.48
N ALA A 154 -4.95 18.78 -15.37
CA ALA A 154 -3.66 18.56 -16.00
C ALA A 154 -2.90 17.43 -15.32
N LEU A 155 -2.87 17.40 -13.99
CA LEU A 155 -2.27 16.31 -13.21
C LEU A 155 -2.91 14.96 -13.54
N ASP A 156 -4.22 14.90 -13.52
CA ASP A 156 -4.99 13.69 -13.77
C ASP A 156 -4.69 13.12 -15.17
N ARG A 157 -4.71 13.98 -16.21
CA ARG A 157 -4.36 13.59 -17.58
C ARG A 157 -2.94 13.04 -17.70
N ILE A 158 -1.95 13.67 -17.05
CA ILE A 158 -0.56 13.21 -17.08
C ILE A 158 -0.48 11.85 -16.38
N TYR A 159 -1.08 11.74 -15.19
CA TYR A 159 -1.08 10.53 -14.40
C TYR A 159 -1.70 9.35 -15.14
N GLU A 160 -2.94 9.50 -15.64
CA GLU A 160 -3.64 8.46 -16.39
C GLU A 160 -2.87 8.02 -17.63
N ARG A 161 -2.29 8.96 -18.38
CA ARG A 161 -1.49 8.64 -19.57
C ARG A 161 -0.24 7.84 -19.22
N ARG A 162 0.46 8.21 -18.14
CA ARG A 162 1.75 7.62 -17.74
C ARG A 162 1.59 6.31 -16.98
N THR A 163 0.45 6.10 -16.33
CA THR A 163 0.22 4.89 -15.53
C THR A 163 -0.67 3.86 -16.20
N ARG A 164 -1.18 4.15 -17.39
CA ARG A 164 -2.16 3.34 -18.13
C ARG A 164 -1.83 1.85 -18.22
N GLU A 165 -0.56 1.51 -18.39
CA GLU A 165 -0.06 0.13 -18.57
C GLU A 165 0.63 -0.40 -17.29
N THR A 166 0.55 0.33 -16.19
CA THR A 166 1.20 -0.03 -14.93
C THR A 166 0.18 -0.47 -13.88
N LEU A 167 0.63 -1.29 -12.94
CA LEU A 167 -0.09 -1.41 -11.66
C LEU A 167 0.15 -0.13 -10.86
N HIS A 168 -0.90 0.61 -10.54
CA HIS A 168 -0.79 1.90 -9.85
C HIS A 168 -1.99 2.15 -8.92
N ILE A 169 -1.86 3.13 -8.02
CA ILE A 169 -2.98 3.61 -7.20
C ILE A 169 -3.91 4.42 -8.11
N ARG A 170 -5.18 4.05 -8.17
CA ARG A 170 -6.19 4.89 -8.83
C ARG A 170 -6.40 6.15 -7.99
N ARG A 171 -6.30 7.30 -8.63
CA ARG A 171 -6.53 8.60 -8.00
C ARG A 171 -7.80 9.24 -8.51
N THR A 172 -8.54 9.84 -7.57
CA THR A 172 -9.71 10.66 -7.81
C THR A 172 -9.37 12.13 -7.51
N ARG A 173 -10.26 13.05 -7.86
CA ARG A 173 -10.09 14.47 -7.47
C ARG A 173 -9.94 14.69 -5.96
N PRO A 174 -10.70 14.02 -5.07
CA PRO A 174 -10.44 14.07 -3.63
C PRO A 174 -9.04 13.59 -3.25
N ASP A 175 -8.53 12.51 -3.87
CA ASP A 175 -7.19 12.00 -3.59
C ASP A 175 -6.11 13.00 -3.99
N TRP A 176 -6.26 13.67 -5.14
CA TRP A 176 -5.36 14.76 -5.54
C TRP A 176 -5.36 15.91 -4.55
N LYS A 177 -6.55 16.36 -4.11
CA LYS A 177 -6.66 17.43 -3.11
C LYS A 177 -6.00 17.06 -1.80
N LYS A 178 -6.16 15.82 -1.36
CA LYS A 178 -5.57 15.30 -0.13
C LYS A 178 -4.04 15.26 -0.24
N LEU A 179 -3.51 14.70 -1.34
CA LEU A 179 -2.09 14.70 -1.63
C LEU A 179 -1.47 16.11 -1.62
N LEU A 180 -2.13 17.06 -2.26
CA LEU A 180 -1.66 18.44 -2.30
C LEU A 180 -1.76 19.13 -0.93
N SER A 181 -2.78 18.79 -0.14
CA SER A 181 -2.91 19.27 1.25
C SER A 181 -1.77 18.73 2.14
N GLU A 182 -1.43 17.46 2.01
CA GLU A 182 -0.25 16.89 2.68
C GLU A 182 1.02 17.66 2.35
N LEU A 183 1.25 17.91 1.07
CA LEU A 183 2.43 18.64 0.60
C LEU A 183 2.44 20.09 1.11
N ALA A 184 1.30 20.80 1.06
CA ALA A 184 1.21 22.20 1.44
C ALA A 184 1.34 22.40 2.96
N VAL A 185 0.60 21.65 3.76
CA VAL A 185 0.47 21.84 5.20
C VAL A 185 1.45 20.96 5.97
N GLY A 186 1.56 19.69 5.57
CA GLY A 186 2.37 18.71 6.27
C GLY A 186 3.87 18.93 6.12
N ILE A 187 4.34 19.24 4.93
CA ILE A 187 5.78 19.31 4.63
C ILE A 187 6.23 20.56 3.87
N GLY A 188 5.32 21.44 3.46
CA GLY A 188 5.68 22.68 2.74
C GLY A 188 6.21 22.40 1.33
N GLY A 189 5.42 21.73 0.49
CA GLY A 189 5.85 21.19 -0.78
C GLY A 189 5.81 22.15 -1.95
N TYR A 190 6.45 21.71 -3.02
CA TYR A 190 6.50 22.36 -4.33
C TYR A 190 6.03 21.38 -5.39
N ALA A 191 5.36 21.92 -6.42
CA ALA A 191 4.98 21.16 -7.60
C ALA A 191 5.63 21.77 -8.84
N ALA A 192 6.23 20.95 -9.69
CA ALA A 192 6.62 21.32 -11.03
C ALA A 192 5.79 20.49 -12.02
N ILE A 193 5.10 21.18 -12.93
CA ILE A 193 4.20 20.55 -13.90
C ILE A 193 4.60 21.02 -15.29
N ALA A 194 4.77 20.08 -16.20
CA ALA A 194 5.01 20.30 -17.61
C ALA A 194 3.85 19.71 -18.44
N GLU A 195 3.98 19.70 -19.76
CA GLU A 195 2.95 19.19 -20.67
C GLU A 195 2.62 17.72 -20.44
N ASP A 196 3.65 16.89 -20.13
CA ASP A 196 3.50 15.45 -20.02
C ASP A 196 4.23 14.81 -18.81
N SER A 197 4.60 15.64 -17.84
CA SER A 197 5.29 15.19 -16.63
C SER A 197 5.00 16.14 -15.45
N TYR A 198 5.11 15.61 -14.25
CA TYR A 198 5.07 16.41 -13.03
C TYR A 198 5.99 15.80 -11.96
N CYS A 199 6.37 16.62 -10.99
CA CYS A 199 6.94 16.14 -9.75
C CYS A 199 6.45 16.96 -8.57
N PHE A 200 6.44 16.31 -7.40
CA PHE A 200 6.21 16.91 -6.10
C PHE A 200 7.47 16.79 -5.26
N ALA A 201 7.84 17.88 -4.62
CA ALA A 201 9.04 17.96 -3.84
C ALA A 201 8.87 18.90 -2.65
N PHE A 202 9.72 18.78 -1.66
CA PHE A 202 9.88 19.76 -0.60
C PHE A 202 11.32 20.27 -0.55
N TYR A 203 11.48 21.52 -0.12
CA TYR A 203 12.79 22.12 -0.03
C TYR A 203 13.51 21.60 1.22
N CYS A 204 14.74 21.15 1.04
CA CYS A 204 15.63 20.76 2.11
C CYS A 204 16.98 21.45 1.97
N LYS A 205 17.85 21.35 2.96
CA LYS A 205 19.17 22.00 2.93
C LYS A 205 19.95 21.59 1.67
N GLY A 206 20.11 22.55 0.75
CA GLY A 206 20.89 22.42 -0.48
C GLY A 206 20.12 21.81 -1.67
N GLY A 207 18.79 21.93 -1.72
CA GLY A 207 18.00 21.51 -2.86
C GLY A 207 16.60 21.01 -2.53
N PHE A 208 16.10 20.09 -3.36
CA PHE A 208 14.78 19.51 -3.24
C PHE A 208 14.86 18.00 -3.05
N GLU A 209 14.11 17.47 -2.13
CA GLU A 209 13.80 16.05 -2.06
C GLU A 209 12.49 15.79 -2.79
N VAL A 210 12.54 14.92 -3.81
CA VAL A 210 11.40 14.66 -4.68
C VAL A 210 10.61 13.48 -4.13
N TYR A 211 9.40 13.77 -3.74
CA TYR A 211 8.46 12.88 -3.08
C TYR A 211 7.72 11.97 -4.08
N GLU A 212 7.38 12.54 -5.22
CA GLU A 212 6.81 11.82 -6.35
C GLU A 212 7.24 12.46 -7.66
N LYS A 213 7.53 11.64 -8.66
CA LYS A 213 7.66 12.09 -10.05
C LYS A 213 6.86 11.19 -10.99
N CYS A 214 6.27 11.80 -11.99
CA CYS A 214 5.58 11.10 -13.07
C CYS A 214 6.07 11.67 -14.39
N GLY A 215 6.75 10.85 -15.19
CA GLY A 215 7.43 11.26 -16.42
C GLY A 215 8.96 11.31 -16.28
N GLU A 216 9.62 11.87 -17.30
CA GLU A 216 11.07 11.88 -17.40
C GLU A 216 11.69 13.06 -16.64
N PHE A 217 12.57 12.76 -15.70
CA PHE A 217 13.37 13.72 -14.94
C PHE A 217 14.73 13.11 -14.63
N ASP A 218 15.77 13.91 -14.81
CA ASP A 218 17.14 13.53 -14.45
C ASP A 218 17.42 13.88 -12.98
N PHE A 219 16.83 13.11 -12.07
CA PHE A 219 17.00 13.28 -10.64
C PHE A 219 17.84 12.15 -10.04
N LYS A 220 18.71 12.50 -9.10
CA LYS A 220 19.57 11.52 -8.42
C LYS A 220 18.76 10.72 -7.39
N PRO A 221 18.71 9.38 -7.50
CA PRO A 221 18.07 8.56 -6.48
C PRO A 221 18.90 8.60 -5.17
N VAL A 222 18.21 8.79 -4.03
CA VAL A 222 18.85 8.88 -2.71
C VAL A 222 18.37 7.83 -1.73
N ARG A 223 17.13 7.35 -1.88
CA ARG A 223 16.55 6.32 -1.00
C ARG A 223 15.66 5.39 -1.79
N ARG A 224 15.69 4.12 -1.44
CA ARG A 224 14.81 3.08 -1.98
C ARG A 224 14.04 2.45 -0.84
N GLU A 225 12.75 2.32 -1.00
CA GLU A 225 11.85 1.76 0.00
C GLU A 225 11.06 0.61 -0.63
N PRO A 226 11.13 -0.61 -0.10
CA PRO A 226 10.42 -1.75 -0.65
C PRO A 226 8.91 -1.51 -0.71
N PHE A 227 8.33 -1.56 -1.91
CA PHE A 227 6.90 -1.67 -2.11
C PHE A 227 6.53 -3.14 -2.06
N MET A 228 5.76 -3.50 -1.04
CA MET A 228 5.40 -4.88 -0.76
C MET A 228 3.91 -5.10 -0.91
N VAL A 229 3.54 -6.23 -1.50
CA VAL A 229 2.15 -6.59 -1.77
C VAL A 229 1.85 -7.98 -1.23
N ARG A 230 0.62 -8.21 -0.79
CA ARG A 230 0.09 -9.48 -0.34
C ARG A 230 -1.30 -9.73 -0.90
N ILE A 231 -1.56 -10.94 -1.34
CA ILE A 231 -2.90 -11.39 -1.73
C ILE A 231 -3.74 -11.59 -0.46
N THR A 232 -4.91 -10.95 -0.41
CA THR A 232 -5.90 -11.15 0.66
C THR A 232 -7.10 -11.99 0.20
N ASP A 233 -7.37 -12.03 -1.11
CA ASP A 233 -8.40 -12.91 -1.71
C ASP A 233 -7.82 -13.55 -2.97
N ALA A 234 -7.43 -14.83 -2.86
CA ALA A 234 -6.79 -15.56 -3.94
C ALA A 234 -7.70 -15.76 -5.16
N GLU A 235 -8.99 -15.97 -4.95
CA GLU A 235 -9.93 -16.15 -6.05
C GLU A 235 -10.11 -14.86 -6.85
N LYS A 236 -10.32 -13.73 -6.17
CA LYS A 236 -10.41 -12.42 -6.83
C LYS A 236 -9.11 -12.08 -7.56
N PHE A 237 -7.97 -12.33 -6.93
CA PHE A 237 -6.67 -12.11 -7.53
C PHE A 237 -6.48 -12.92 -8.80
N LEU A 238 -6.73 -14.22 -8.75
CA LEU A 238 -6.64 -15.08 -9.93
C LEU A 238 -7.59 -14.65 -11.05
N LYS A 239 -8.83 -14.22 -10.75
CA LYS A 239 -9.76 -13.70 -11.75
C LYS A 239 -9.23 -12.47 -12.50
N ILE A 240 -8.45 -11.61 -11.82
CA ILE A 240 -7.86 -10.42 -12.42
C ILE A 240 -6.64 -10.79 -13.27
N PHE A 241 -5.82 -11.73 -12.78
CA PHE A 241 -4.53 -12.08 -13.38
C PHE A 241 -4.52 -13.44 -14.08
N CYS A 242 -5.69 -14.04 -14.39
CA CYS A 242 -5.79 -15.36 -15.03
C CYS A 242 -5.03 -15.44 -16.37
N LYS A 243 -4.95 -14.35 -17.12
CA LYS A 243 -4.21 -14.27 -18.40
C LYS A 243 -2.70 -14.50 -18.26
N ASN A 244 -2.15 -14.46 -17.05
CA ASN A 244 -0.74 -14.75 -16.79
C ASN A 244 -0.45 -16.25 -16.70
N PHE A 245 -1.49 -17.08 -16.74
CA PHE A 245 -1.42 -18.54 -16.70
C PHE A 245 -1.75 -19.15 -18.06
N PRO A 246 -1.18 -20.31 -18.38
CA PRO A 246 -1.67 -21.11 -19.50
C PRO A 246 -3.15 -21.43 -19.33
N ASP A 247 -3.83 -21.68 -20.44
CA ASP A 247 -5.22 -22.14 -20.39
C ASP A 247 -5.34 -23.60 -19.94
N ASN A 248 -6.46 -23.95 -19.34
CA ASN A 248 -6.77 -25.31 -18.85
C ASN A 248 -5.75 -25.82 -17.80
N VAL A 249 -5.38 -24.97 -16.86
CA VAL A 249 -4.47 -25.33 -15.76
C VAL A 249 -5.15 -25.28 -14.41
N SER A 250 -4.59 -26.02 -13.46
CA SER A 250 -4.99 -26.02 -12.07
C SER A 250 -3.92 -25.37 -11.18
N VAL A 251 -4.35 -24.50 -10.31
CA VAL A 251 -3.49 -23.74 -9.37
C VAL A 251 -3.93 -24.05 -7.94
N ALA A 252 -3.04 -24.62 -7.13
CA ALA A 252 -3.25 -24.77 -5.70
C ALA A 252 -2.62 -23.59 -4.97
N VAL A 253 -3.36 -23.02 -4.02
CA VAL A 253 -2.91 -21.87 -3.21
C VAL A 253 -2.93 -22.26 -1.74
N THR A 254 -1.88 -21.86 -1.01
CA THR A 254 -1.78 -22.01 0.45
C THR A 254 -1.53 -20.65 1.12
N ASP A 255 -2.20 -20.43 2.26
CA ASP A 255 -2.13 -19.21 3.06
C ASP A 255 -2.23 -19.56 4.55
N GLU A 256 -1.21 -19.22 5.33
CA GLU A 256 -1.19 -19.44 6.78
C GLU A 256 -2.19 -18.56 7.52
N PHE A 257 -2.39 -17.30 7.05
CA PHE A 257 -3.16 -16.27 7.76
C PHE A 257 -4.62 -16.19 7.33
N ILE A 258 -4.93 -16.59 6.10
CA ILE A 258 -6.29 -16.56 5.56
C ILE A 258 -6.65 -17.95 5.04
N PRO A 259 -7.15 -18.86 5.90
CA PRO A 259 -7.49 -20.23 5.49
C PRO A 259 -8.46 -20.30 4.31
N GLN A 260 -9.29 -19.28 4.11
CA GLN A 260 -10.22 -19.18 2.98
C GLN A 260 -9.52 -19.03 1.62
N ASN A 261 -8.24 -18.69 1.58
CA ASN A 261 -7.44 -18.67 0.36
C ASN A 261 -6.93 -20.07 -0.02
N ASN A 262 -6.87 -20.99 0.95
CA ASN A 262 -6.43 -22.36 0.71
C ASN A 262 -7.43 -23.08 -0.20
N GLY A 263 -6.94 -23.63 -1.31
CA GLY A 263 -7.76 -24.35 -2.22
C GLY A 263 -7.14 -24.52 -3.59
N ARG A 264 -7.86 -25.23 -4.47
CA ARG A 264 -7.50 -25.45 -5.86
C ARG A 264 -8.42 -24.62 -6.74
N PHE A 265 -7.85 -24.03 -7.77
CA PHE A 265 -8.53 -23.22 -8.76
C PHE A 265 -8.24 -23.76 -10.14
N ILE A 266 -9.23 -23.85 -11.00
CA ILE A 266 -9.07 -24.17 -12.43
C ILE A 266 -9.17 -22.86 -13.21
N ILE A 267 -8.19 -22.62 -14.06
CA ILE A 267 -8.16 -21.50 -15.00
C ILE A 267 -8.42 -22.09 -16.38
N SER A 268 -9.53 -21.70 -16.99
CA SER A 268 -9.92 -22.16 -18.34
C SER A 268 -10.74 -21.08 -19.03
N ASP A 269 -10.46 -20.82 -20.31
CA ASP A 269 -11.14 -19.82 -21.14
C ASP A 269 -11.23 -18.43 -20.50
N GLY A 270 -10.15 -18.02 -19.81
CA GLY A 270 -10.12 -16.74 -19.09
C GLY A 270 -11.01 -16.68 -17.85
N SER A 271 -11.57 -17.81 -17.42
CA SER A 271 -12.38 -17.95 -16.22
C SER A 271 -11.62 -18.67 -15.11
N VAL A 272 -11.99 -18.37 -13.87
CA VAL A 272 -11.40 -19.01 -12.68
C VAL A 272 -12.51 -19.64 -11.87
N ILE A 273 -12.42 -20.94 -11.64
CA ILE A 273 -13.39 -21.73 -10.87
C ILE A 273 -12.66 -22.35 -9.69
N ARG A 274 -13.17 -22.12 -8.48
CA ARG A 274 -12.69 -22.78 -7.27
C ARG A 274 -13.22 -24.22 -7.22
N CYS A 275 -12.33 -25.18 -6.97
CA CYS A 275 -12.71 -26.58 -6.76
C CYS A 275 -12.99 -26.83 -5.28
N ASP A 276 -14.25 -27.13 -4.94
CA ASP A 276 -14.68 -27.42 -3.57
C ASP A 276 -14.40 -28.87 -3.13
N LYS A 277 -14.04 -29.75 -4.06
CA LYS A 277 -13.73 -31.16 -3.75
C LYS A 277 -12.23 -31.34 -3.55
N ALA A 278 -11.88 -32.08 -2.52
CA ALA A 278 -10.56 -32.68 -2.33
C ALA A 278 -10.33 -33.72 -3.46
N ASP A 279 -10.10 -33.24 -4.66
CA ASP A 279 -9.64 -34.04 -5.76
C ASP A 279 -8.13 -34.25 -5.53
N ASN A 280 -7.72 -35.50 -5.29
CA ASN A 280 -6.32 -35.88 -5.05
C ASN A 280 -5.44 -35.79 -6.30
N THR A 281 -5.92 -35.18 -7.37
CA THR A 281 -5.10 -34.93 -8.56
C THR A 281 -4.08 -33.84 -8.26
N ALA A 282 -2.83 -34.05 -8.68
CA ALA A 282 -1.78 -33.05 -8.56
C ALA A 282 -2.20 -31.77 -9.31
N SER A 283 -1.92 -30.60 -8.70
CA SER A 283 -2.12 -29.34 -9.39
C SER A 283 -0.92 -29.03 -10.28
N ASP A 284 -1.16 -28.36 -11.43
CA ASP A 284 -0.10 -27.97 -12.36
C ASP A 284 0.83 -26.93 -11.72
N PHE A 285 0.25 -26.06 -10.88
CA PHE A 285 0.98 -25.07 -10.11
C PHE A 285 0.62 -25.15 -8.62
N ASN A 286 1.63 -25.03 -7.75
CA ASN A 286 1.44 -24.97 -6.31
C ASN A 286 2.15 -23.73 -5.77
N PHE A 287 1.41 -22.83 -5.14
CA PHE A 287 1.92 -21.57 -4.63
C PHE A 287 1.49 -21.29 -3.20
N THR A 288 2.36 -20.71 -2.42
CA THR A 288 1.96 -19.83 -1.34
C THR A 288 1.42 -18.52 -1.92
N VAL A 289 0.70 -17.73 -1.12
CA VAL A 289 0.19 -16.41 -1.58
C VAL A 289 1.31 -15.47 -2.02
N SER A 290 2.50 -15.53 -1.40
CA SER A 290 3.65 -14.73 -1.80
C SER A 290 4.26 -15.17 -3.12
N GLU A 291 4.37 -16.47 -3.36
CA GLU A 291 4.85 -17.03 -4.64
C GLU A 291 3.87 -16.72 -5.77
N LEU A 292 2.58 -16.88 -5.52
CA LEU A 292 1.53 -16.52 -6.49
C LEU A 292 1.57 -15.02 -6.84
N CYS A 293 1.72 -14.15 -5.84
CA CYS A 293 1.83 -12.71 -6.06
C CYS A 293 3.05 -12.38 -6.92
N ARG A 294 4.20 -12.96 -6.61
CA ARG A 294 5.44 -12.78 -7.37
C ARG A 294 5.31 -13.30 -8.79
N PHE A 295 4.78 -14.51 -8.98
CA PHE A 295 4.58 -15.11 -10.30
C PHE A 295 3.71 -14.24 -11.21
N ALA A 296 2.62 -13.69 -10.67
CA ALA A 296 1.69 -12.91 -11.47
C ALA A 296 2.12 -11.46 -11.73
N LEU A 297 2.98 -10.87 -10.87
CA LEU A 297 3.27 -9.44 -10.87
C LEU A 297 4.74 -9.07 -11.07
N ALA A 298 5.70 -10.02 -11.03
CA ALA A 298 7.14 -9.71 -11.05
C ALA A 298 7.58 -8.94 -12.29
N ASP A 299 7.00 -9.26 -13.45
CA ASP A 299 7.35 -8.66 -14.74
C ASP A 299 6.39 -7.53 -15.16
N LYS A 300 5.49 -7.12 -14.27
CA LYS A 300 4.54 -6.05 -14.58
C LYS A 300 5.16 -4.70 -14.25
N PRO A 301 4.98 -3.70 -15.12
CA PRO A 301 5.38 -2.35 -14.77
C PRO A 301 4.51 -1.84 -13.61
N ILE A 302 5.16 -1.29 -12.60
CA ILE A 302 4.51 -0.81 -11.39
C ILE A 302 4.89 0.64 -11.18
N PHE A 303 3.90 1.51 -11.02
CA PHE A 303 4.09 2.89 -10.63
C PHE A 303 3.74 3.06 -9.15
N VAL A 304 4.77 3.29 -8.34
CA VAL A 304 4.62 3.60 -6.92
C VAL A 304 4.80 5.10 -6.73
N GLY A 305 3.69 5.81 -6.77
CA GLY A 305 3.64 7.21 -6.38
C GLY A 305 3.54 7.39 -4.86
N ASN A 306 3.20 8.60 -4.45
CA ASN A 306 2.91 8.86 -3.05
C ASN A 306 1.62 8.14 -2.61
N ILE A 307 1.62 7.68 -1.37
CA ILE A 307 0.52 6.97 -0.72
C ILE A 307 0.13 7.80 0.51
N ILE A 308 -1.09 8.29 0.52
CA ILE A 308 -1.60 9.21 1.55
C ILE A 308 -2.42 8.44 2.57
#